data_7fba461b255a371401313b7acc304ca3
#
_entry.id   7fba461b255a371401313b7acc304ca3
#
_cell.length_a   1.000
_cell.length_b   1.000
_cell.length_c   1.000
_cell.angle_alpha   90.00
_cell.angle_beta   90.00
_cell.angle_gamma   90.00
#
_symmetry.space_group_name_H-M   'P 1'
#
loop_
_entity.id
_entity.type
_entity.pdbx_description
1 polymer ?
#
loop_
_entity_poly.entity_id
_entity_poly.type
_entity_poly.pdbx_seq_one_letter_code
_entity_poly.pdbx_strand_id
1 'polypeptide(L)'
;FSNTKSVVENKNIQPIYNGSIAIRTLIKNTQDFPYDKKNISLIMLKNAHIVIYPINKKNELNLVCIIRQKFLKKIDLNLLIKKEIFSQNKNLENLFGNHLESWPIYVTKKTYKSIYENLFYLGDAFYTSPPTMAQGASQSIESAYELFNLLSKDKKDSQDLYFKKRIERVKSVDNRSRLNYHSFHLSNPLMVKARNFLL
;
A
#
# COMPACT_ATOMS: atom_id res chain seq x y z
N PHE A 1 -0.83 -6.62 -6.32
CA PHE A 1 -0.20 -7.90 -6.68
C PHE A 1 -0.44 -8.21 -8.15
N SER A 2 0.60 -8.67 -8.84
CA SER A 2 0.56 -9.02 -10.26
C SER A 2 0.55 -10.53 -10.48
N ASN A 3 -0.31 -11.00 -11.37
CA ASN A 3 -0.37 -12.41 -11.79
C ASN A 3 0.65 -12.77 -12.88
N THR A 4 1.43 -11.80 -13.34
CA THR A 4 2.36 -11.95 -14.48
C THR A 4 3.31 -13.16 -14.33
N LYS A 5 3.91 -13.32 -13.14
CA LYS A 5 4.79 -14.48 -12.88
C LYS A 5 4.09 -15.82 -13.03
N SER A 6 2.87 -15.93 -12.49
CA SER A 6 2.09 -17.17 -12.57
C SER A 6 1.77 -17.55 -14.00
N VAL A 7 1.38 -16.55 -14.80
CA VAL A 7 1.04 -16.75 -16.23
C VAL A 7 2.28 -17.12 -17.05
N VAL A 8 3.35 -16.32 -16.91
CA VAL A 8 4.55 -16.47 -17.77
C VAL A 8 5.35 -17.74 -17.44
N GLU A 9 5.46 -18.08 -16.16
CA GLU A 9 6.25 -19.25 -15.74
C GLU A 9 5.41 -20.50 -15.51
N ASN A 10 4.11 -20.43 -15.80
CA ASN A 10 3.15 -21.52 -15.56
C ASN A 10 3.28 -22.11 -14.14
N LYS A 11 3.47 -21.25 -13.15
CA LYS A 11 3.62 -21.60 -11.73
C LYS A 11 2.48 -21.06 -10.91
N ASN A 12 1.96 -21.86 -9.99
CA ASN A 12 0.95 -21.39 -9.04
C ASN A 12 1.58 -20.51 -7.94
N ILE A 13 1.78 -19.23 -8.24
CA ILE A 13 2.32 -18.26 -7.30
C ILE A 13 1.14 -17.53 -6.64
N GLN A 14 0.82 -17.91 -5.42
CA GLN A 14 -0.27 -17.31 -4.69
C GLN A 14 0.19 -16.06 -3.93
N PRO A 15 -0.54 -14.96 -4.03
CA PRO A 15 -0.34 -13.80 -3.16
C PRO A 15 -0.73 -14.13 -1.73
N ILE A 16 -0.09 -13.46 -0.78
CA ILE A 16 -0.43 -13.60 0.63
C ILE A 16 -1.31 -12.44 1.04
N TYR A 17 -2.48 -12.77 1.57
CA TYR A 17 -3.33 -11.77 2.21
C TYR A 17 -2.60 -11.15 3.42
N ASN A 18 -2.49 -9.82 3.42
CA ASN A 18 -1.77 -9.07 4.46
C ASN A 18 -2.55 -8.91 5.77
N GLY A 19 -3.77 -9.44 5.85
CA GLY A 19 -4.63 -9.24 7.02
C GLY A 19 -5.26 -7.84 7.08
N SER A 20 -5.46 -7.19 5.93
CA SER A 20 -6.07 -5.86 5.85
C SER A 20 -6.90 -5.68 4.59
N ILE A 21 -7.91 -4.83 4.72
CA ILE A 21 -8.75 -4.37 3.62
C ILE A 21 -8.49 -2.88 3.42
N ALA A 22 -8.31 -2.47 2.17
CA ALA A 22 -8.35 -1.07 1.78
C ALA A 22 -9.79 -0.71 1.37
N ILE A 23 -10.24 0.47 1.81
CA ILE A 23 -11.52 1.07 1.45
C ILE A 23 -11.22 2.45 0.90
N ARG A 24 -11.80 2.76 -0.25
CA ARG A 24 -11.59 4.03 -0.94
C ARG A 24 -12.92 4.74 -1.18
N THR A 25 -12.90 6.06 -1.04
CA THR A 25 -13.98 6.93 -1.45
C THR A 25 -13.45 8.28 -1.93
N LEU A 26 -14.27 9.00 -2.70
CA LEU A 26 -13.99 10.36 -3.14
C LEU A 26 -14.82 11.35 -2.31
N ILE A 27 -14.18 12.39 -1.81
CA ILE A 27 -14.81 13.51 -1.13
C ILE A 27 -14.91 14.66 -2.15
N LYS A 28 -16.14 14.92 -2.62
CA LYS A 28 -16.39 15.95 -3.65
C LYS A 28 -16.76 17.31 -3.06
N ASN A 29 -17.48 17.32 -1.94
CA ASN A 29 -17.81 18.57 -1.23
C ASN A 29 -16.82 18.77 -0.10
N THR A 30 -15.93 19.76 -0.28
CA THR A 30 -14.85 20.03 0.66
C THR A 30 -15.04 21.37 1.40
N GLN A 31 -16.22 22.02 1.32
CA GLN A 31 -16.43 23.36 1.95
C GLN A 31 -16.17 23.31 3.45
N ASP A 32 -16.78 22.35 4.15
CA ASP A 32 -16.65 22.19 5.61
C ASP A 32 -15.68 21.07 5.99
N PHE A 33 -14.72 20.75 5.10
CA PHE A 33 -13.77 19.70 5.36
C PHE A 33 -12.79 20.07 6.47
N PRO A 34 -12.69 19.30 7.57
CA PRO A 34 -11.98 19.71 8.79
C PRO A 34 -10.45 19.55 8.71
N TYR A 35 -9.93 18.99 7.61
CA TYR A 35 -8.49 18.73 7.45
C TYR A 35 -7.90 19.57 6.32
N ASP A 36 -6.57 19.60 6.22
CA ASP A 36 -5.87 20.30 5.16
C ASP A 36 -6.26 19.75 3.78
N LYS A 37 -6.69 20.66 2.87
CA LYS A 37 -7.10 20.33 1.51
C LYS A 37 -5.94 20.36 0.51
N LYS A 38 -4.78 20.85 0.90
CA LYS A 38 -3.61 21.03 0.01
C LYS A 38 -2.56 19.94 0.23
N ASN A 39 -2.50 19.39 1.42
CA ASN A 39 -1.50 18.42 1.82
C ASN A 39 -2.11 17.04 2.10
N ILE A 40 -1.24 16.06 2.32
CA ILE A 40 -1.64 14.72 2.73
C ILE A 40 -1.94 14.74 4.23
N SER A 41 -3.12 14.29 4.62
CA SER A 41 -3.51 14.07 6.01
C SER A 41 -3.48 12.59 6.34
N LEU A 42 -2.84 12.22 7.43
CA LEU A 42 -2.79 10.85 7.96
C LEU A 42 -3.46 10.81 9.34
N ILE A 43 -4.54 10.02 9.43
CA ILE A 43 -5.26 9.77 10.68
C ILE A 43 -4.94 8.34 11.13
N MET A 44 -4.30 8.20 12.29
CA MET A 44 -3.88 6.91 12.85
C MET A 44 -4.83 6.51 13.97
N LEU A 45 -5.43 5.33 13.83
CA LEU A 45 -6.42 4.75 14.74
C LEU A 45 -5.96 3.38 15.22
N LYS A 46 -6.62 2.86 16.24
CA LYS A 46 -6.43 1.46 16.63
C LYS A 46 -6.92 0.55 15.50
N ASN A 47 -6.06 -0.34 15.00
CA ASN A 47 -6.33 -1.29 13.92
C ASN A 47 -6.65 -0.66 12.55
N ALA A 48 -6.55 0.66 12.39
CA ALA A 48 -6.84 1.33 11.14
C ALA A 48 -6.01 2.59 10.94
N HIS A 49 -5.90 3.03 9.70
CA HIS A 49 -5.46 4.38 9.38
C HIS A 49 -6.18 4.90 8.15
N ILE A 50 -6.30 6.22 8.06
CA ILE A 50 -6.93 6.91 6.94
C ILE A 50 -5.91 7.88 6.36
N VAL A 51 -5.74 7.84 5.04
CA VAL A 51 -4.93 8.80 4.28
C VAL A 51 -5.87 9.60 3.39
N ILE A 52 -5.78 10.92 3.47
CA ILE A 52 -6.59 11.84 2.66
C ILE A 52 -5.64 12.76 1.90
N TYR A 53 -5.85 12.91 0.61
CA TYR A 53 -5.00 13.75 -0.23
C TYR A 53 -5.76 14.32 -1.45
N PRO A 54 -5.36 15.51 -1.95
CA PRO A 54 -5.94 16.09 -3.15
C PRO A 54 -5.55 15.30 -4.40
N ILE A 55 -6.47 15.14 -5.35
CA ILE A 55 -6.24 14.39 -6.58
C ILE A 55 -6.34 15.22 -7.85
N ASN A 56 -6.97 16.37 -7.80
CA ASN A 56 -7.13 17.23 -8.96
C ASN A 56 -7.34 18.71 -8.55
N LYS A 57 -7.38 19.58 -9.57
CA LYS A 57 -7.63 21.03 -9.37
C LYS A 57 -9.09 21.37 -9.01
N LYS A 58 -9.99 20.38 -8.95
CA LYS A 58 -11.44 20.57 -8.68
C LYS A 58 -11.79 20.51 -7.20
N ASN A 59 -10.83 20.63 -6.30
CA ASN A 59 -11.02 20.49 -4.85
C ASN A 59 -11.62 19.13 -4.43
N GLU A 60 -11.33 18.09 -5.18
CA GLU A 60 -11.71 16.73 -4.78
C GLU A 60 -10.57 16.08 -3.98
N LEU A 61 -10.94 15.34 -2.96
CA LEU A 61 -10.00 14.60 -2.14
C LEU A 61 -10.24 13.10 -2.28
N ASN A 62 -9.16 12.34 -2.33
CA ASN A 62 -9.21 10.89 -2.23
C ASN A 62 -9.01 10.48 -0.78
N LEU A 63 -9.88 9.63 -0.28
CA LEU A 63 -9.77 9.00 1.03
C LEU A 63 -9.46 7.51 0.82
N VAL A 64 -8.39 7.05 1.45
CA VAL A 64 -8.06 5.62 1.53
C VAL A 64 -7.98 5.23 3.00
N CYS A 65 -8.86 4.32 3.41
CA CYS A 65 -8.86 3.75 4.75
C CYS A 65 -8.35 2.32 4.70
N ILE A 66 -7.36 1.99 5.51
CA ILE A 66 -6.85 0.62 5.66
C ILE A 66 -7.22 0.12 7.04
N ILE A 67 -7.98 -0.98 7.07
CA ILE A 67 -8.47 -1.61 8.30
C ILE A 67 -7.87 -3.01 8.43
N ARG A 68 -7.35 -3.35 9.61
CA ARG A 68 -6.92 -4.72 9.94
C ARG A 68 -8.12 -5.65 9.98
N GLN A 69 -8.06 -6.70 9.17
CA GLN A 69 -9.10 -7.73 9.09
C GLN A 69 -8.44 -9.09 8.86
N LYS A 70 -8.35 -9.90 9.91
CA LYS A 70 -7.60 -11.17 9.87
C LYS A 70 -8.12 -12.17 8.84
N PHE A 71 -9.42 -12.21 8.61
CA PHE A 71 -10.04 -13.22 7.76
C PHE A 71 -10.82 -12.57 6.63
N LEU A 72 -10.65 -13.07 5.42
CA LEU A 72 -11.48 -12.75 4.26
C LEU A 72 -12.81 -13.49 4.39
N LYS A 73 -13.79 -12.86 5.02
CA LYS A 73 -15.19 -13.29 5.02
C LYS A 73 -16.01 -12.28 4.23
N LYS A 74 -17.22 -12.67 3.84
CA LYS A 74 -18.19 -11.69 3.31
C LYS A 74 -18.40 -10.60 4.37
N ILE A 75 -17.96 -9.39 4.06
CA ILE A 75 -17.89 -8.28 5.01
C ILE A 75 -18.92 -7.24 4.59
N ASP A 76 -19.73 -6.83 5.53
CA ASP A 76 -20.49 -5.59 5.42
C ASP A 76 -19.54 -4.42 5.72
N LEU A 77 -19.21 -3.62 4.69
CA LEU A 77 -18.29 -2.51 4.78
C LEU A 77 -18.77 -1.43 5.73
N ASN A 78 -20.07 -1.14 5.74
CA ASN A 78 -20.63 -0.11 6.62
C ASN A 78 -20.49 -0.52 8.09
N LEU A 79 -20.78 -1.79 8.38
CA LEU A 79 -20.61 -2.33 9.74
C LEU A 79 -19.13 -2.32 10.16
N LEU A 80 -18.21 -2.68 9.26
CA LEU A 80 -16.78 -2.68 9.53
C LEU A 80 -16.27 -1.25 9.82
N ILE A 81 -16.65 -0.28 9.01
CA ILE A 81 -16.26 1.12 9.18
C ILE A 81 -16.83 1.66 10.50
N LYS A 82 -18.12 1.42 10.77
CA LYS A 82 -18.76 1.83 12.01
C LYS A 82 -18.04 1.27 13.24
N LYS A 83 -17.68 0.00 13.21
CA LYS A 83 -16.99 -0.68 14.30
C LYS A 83 -15.54 -0.20 14.49
N GLU A 84 -14.76 -0.10 13.42
CA GLU A 84 -13.32 0.12 13.52
C GLU A 84 -12.91 1.60 13.41
N ILE A 85 -13.79 2.46 12.88
CA ILE A 85 -13.51 3.88 12.66
C ILE A 85 -14.41 4.77 13.52
N PHE A 86 -15.75 4.72 13.31
CA PHE A 86 -16.65 5.67 13.96
C PHE A 86 -16.78 5.44 15.47
N SER A 87 -16.57 4.21 15.94
CA SER A 87 -16.50 3.92 17.39
C SER A 87 -15.33 4.63 18.08
N GLN A 88 -14.27 4.97 17.34
CA GLN A 88 -13.11 5.68 17.88
C GLN A 88 -13.23 7.20 17.69
N ASN A 89 -13.85 7.64 16.61
CA ASN A 89 -14.08 9.06 16.34
C ASN A 89 -15.29 9.26 15.42
N LYS A 90 -16.40 9.69 15.99
CA LYS A 90 -17.66 9.93 15.27
C LYS A 90 -17.55 11.03 14.20
N ASN A 91 -16.67 12.00 14.37
CA ASN A 91 -16.49 13.08 13.40
C ASN A 91 -15.98 12.58 12.04
N LEU A 92 -15.45 11.36 11.99
CA LEU A 92 -14.98 10.73 10.75
C LEU A 92 -16.13 10.19 9.88
N GLU A 93 -17.35 10.10 10.41
CA GLU A 93 -18.51 9.60 9.66
C GLU A 93 -18.78 10.41 8.40
N ASN A 94 -18.68 11.73 8.50
CA ASN A 94 -18.90 12.66 7.39
C ASN A 94 -17.85 12.57 6.27
N LEU A 95 -16.75 11.86 6.49
CA LEU A 95 -15.69 11.66 5.48
C LEU A 95 -15.99 10.52 4.51
N PHE A 96 -16.85 9.58 4.91
CA PHE A 96 -17.19 8.41 4.10
C PHE A 96 -18.46 8.69 3.30
N GLY A 97 -18.30 8.79 1.97
CA GLY A 97 -19.43 8.95 1.05
C GLY A 97 -20.23 7.65 0.86
N ASN A 98 -21.32 7.74 0.11
CA ASN A 98 -22.19 6.59 -0.18
C ASN A 98 -21.54 5.56 -1.13
N HIS A 99 -20.52 5.95 -1.88
CA HIS A 99 -19.84 5.06 -2.83
C HIS A 99 -18.50 4.63 -2.24
N LEU A 100 -18.44 3.39 -1.79
CA LEU A 100 -17.27 2.76 -1.20
C LEU A 100 -16.74 1.66 -2.12
N GLU A 101 -15.49 1.78 -2.52
CA GLU A 101 -14.75 0.70 -3.18
C GLU A 101 -13.88 -0.01 -2.14
N SER A 102 -13.78 -1.33 -2.21
CA SER A 102 -12.92 -2.07 -1.29
C SER A 102 -12.21 -3.23 -1.96
N TRP A 103 -11.00 -3.52 -1.47
CA TRP A 103 -10.22 -4.68 -1.90
C TRP A 103 -9.32 -5.19 -0.78
N PRO A 104 -9.08 -6.51 -0.72
CA PRO A 104 -8.10 -7.08 0.18
C PRO A 104 -6.68 -6.69 -0.25
N ILE A 105 -5.81 -6.45 0.72
CA ILE A 105 -4.40 -6.15 0.46
C ILE A 105 -3.61 -7.45 0.42
N TYR A 106 -2.94 -7.68 -0.70
CA TYR A 106 -2.04 -8.80 -0.90
C TYR A 106 -0.60 -8.34 -1.01
N VAL A 107 0.33 -9.14 -0.50
CA VAL A 107 1.76 -8.87 -0.53
C VAL A 107 2.55 -10.07 -1.06
N THR A 108 3.75 -9.83 -1.52
CA THR A 108 4.68 -10.88 -1.94
C THR A 108 5.41 -11.43 -0.72
N LYS A 109 5.48 -12.76 -0.59
CA LYS A 109 6.27 -13.43 0.46
C LYS A 109 7.73 -13.59 0.05
N LYS A 110 7.94 -14.08 -1.17
CA LYS A 110 9.27 -14.30 -1.74
C LYS A 110 9.29 -13.86 -3.19
N THR A 111 10.41 -13.34 -3.62
CA THR A 111 10.65 -13.10 -5.05
C THR A 111 11.85 -13.92 -5.52
N TYR A 112 11.92 -14.15 -6.81
CA TYR A 112 12.99 -14.84 -7.50
C TYR A 112 13.14 -14.25 -8.91
N LYS A 113 14.30 -14.44 -9.49
CA LYS A 113 14.52 -14.10 -10.91
C LYS A 113 13.74 -15.06 -11.81
N SER A 114 13.44 -14.64 -13.03
CA SER A 114 12.84 -15.54 -14.03
C SER A 114 13.77 -16.69 -14.37
N ILE A 115 13.19 -17.82 -14.76
CA ILE A 115 13.93 -18.94 -15.38
C ILE A 115 14.35 -18.63 -16.82
N TYR A 116 13.74 -17.62 -17.45
CA TYR A 116 14.06 -17.16 -18.80
C TYR A 116 15.05 -16.01 -18.70
N GLU A 117 16.23 -16.14 -19.31
CA GLU A 117 17.34 -15.17 -19.19
C GLU A 117 16.99 -13.75 -19.67
N ASN A 118 16.14 -13.65 -20.69
CA ASN A 118 15.73 -12.34 -21.25
C ASN A 118 14.43 -11.77 -20.65
N LEU A 119 13.95 -12.35 -19.53
CA LEU A 119 12.72 -11.92 -18.89
C LEU A 119 13.01 -11.25 -17.54
N PHE A 120 12.56 -10.02 -17.41
CA PHE A 120 12.74 -9.20 -16.21
C PHE A 120 11.38 -8.82 -15.61
N TYR A 121 11.20 -9.04 -14.31
CA TYR A 121 10.02 -8.59 -13.59
C TYR A 121 10.23 -7.21 -13.01
N LEU A 122 9.22 -6.34 -13.13
CA LEU A 122 9.21 -4.95 -12.69
C LEU A 122 8.04 -4.70 -11.73
N GLY A 123 8.16 -3.72 -10.85
CA GLY A 123 7.08 -3.28 -9.97
C GLY A 123 6.42 -4.42 -9.20
N ASP A 124 5.10 -4.48 -9.22
CA ASP A 124 4.30 -5.49 -8.52
C ASP A 124 4.53 -6.93 -9.03
N ALA A 125 4.98 -7.08 -10.28
CA ALA A 125 5.41 -8.37 -10.80
C ALA A 125 6.71 -8.85 -10.16
N PHE A 126 7.57 -7.94 -9.71
CA PHE A 126 8.78 -8.28 -8.97
C PHE A 126 8.48 -8.48 -7.48
N TYR A 127 7.90 -7.47 -6.83
CA TYR A 127 7.62 -7.48 -5.39
C TYR A 127 6.52 -6.48 -5.01
N THR A 128 5.60 -6.89 -4.13
CA THR A 128 4.54 -6.04 -3.59
C THR A 128 4.67 -5.96 -2.09
N SER A 129 4.83 -4.74 -1.57
CA SER A 129 4.86 -4.40 -0.13
C SER A 129 3.50 -3.86 0.35
N PRO A 130 3.26 -3.80 1.68
CA PRO A 130 2.12 -3.05 2.21
C PRO A 130 2.13 -1.60 1.71
N PRO A 131 0.95 -1.00 1.39
CA PRO A 131 0.89 0.32 0.73
C PRO A 131 1.14 1.53 1.66
N THR A 132 1.63 1.32 2.87
CA THR A 132 1.81 2.35 3.92
C THR A 132 2.88 3.40 3.63
N MET A 133 3.64 3.24 2.56
CA MET A 133 4.61 4.24 2.08
C MET A 133 4.24 4.85 0.72
N ALA A 134 3.12 4.44 0.12
CA ALA A 134 2.70 4.87 -1.23
C ALA A 134 3.80 4.67 -2.32
N GLN A 135 4.66 3.66 -2.16
CA GLN A 135 5.86 3.45 -3.00
C GLN A 135 5.63 2.56 -4.23
N GLY A 136 4.43 2.01 -4.45
CA GLY A 136 4.19 1.05 -5.53
C GLY A 136 4.59 1.59 -6.90
N ALA A 137 4.06 2.74 -7.30
CA ALA A 137 4.38 3.37 -8.58
C ALA A 137 5.86 3.77 -8.67
N SER A 138 6.42 4.38 -7.60
CA SER A 138 7.83 4.78 -7.56
C SER A 138 8.77 3.59 -7.72
N GLN A 139 8.46 2.45 -7.09
CA GLN A 139 9.25 1.23 -7.24
C GLN A 139 9.17 0.65 -8.65
N SER A 140 8.05 0.80 -9.35
CA SER A 140 7.92 0.39 -10.75
C SER A 140 8.78 1.26 -11.67
N ILE A 141 8.73 2.59 -11.51
CA ILE A 141 9.54 3.55 -12.28
C ILE A 141 11.04 3.33 -12.00
N GLU A 142 11.43 3.23 -10.74
CA GLU A 142 12.81 2.96 -10.32
C GLU A 142 13.34 1.63 -10.90
N SER A 143 12.49 0.60 -10.93
CA SER A 143 12.83 -0.70 -11.52
C SER A 143 13.08 -0.61 -13.03
N ALA A 144 12.24 0.13 -13.73
CA ALA A 144 12.37 0.32 -15.18
C ALA A 144 13.64 1.10 -15.52
N TYR A 145 13.91 2.18 -14.78
CA TYR A 145 15.13 2.98 -14.96
C TYR A 145 16.40 2.17 -14.68
N GLU A 146 16.42 1.38 -13.63
CA GLU A 146 17.56 0.53 -13.30
C GLU A 146 17.81 -0.54 -14.34
N LEU A 147 16.75 -1.17 -14.85
CA LEU A 147 16.84 -2.14 -15.94
C LEU A 147 17.37 -1.49 -17.22
N PHE A 148 16.84 -0.32 -17.60
CA PHE A 148 17.35 0.44 -18.74
C PHE A 148 18.85 0.70 -18.64
N ASN A 149 19.34 1.18 -17.48
CA ASN A 149 20.76 1.46 -17.28
C ASN A 149 21.65 0.20 -17.34
N LEU A 150 21.12 -0.97 -16.97
CA LEU A 150 21.88 -2.22 -17.09
C LEU A 150 21.96 -2.71 -18.52
N LEU A 151 20.83 -2.67 -19.24
CA LEU A 151 20.76 -3.13 -20.63
C LEU A 151 21.52 -2.20 -21.58
N SER A 152 21.49 -0.89 -21.36
CA SER A 152 22.23 0.09 -22.17
C SER A 152 23.75 -0.07 -22.11
N LYS A 153 24.28 -0.79 -21.12
CA LYS A 153 25.71 -1.01 -20.93
C LYS A 153 26.18 -2.38 -21.44
N ASP A 154 25.31 -3.11 -22.11
CA ASP A 154 25.56 -4.46 -22.67
C ASP A 154 26.31 -5.38 -21.70
N LYS A 155 25.87 -5.39 -20.44
CA LYS A 155 26.51 -6.19 -19.41
C LYS A 155 26.07 -7.65 -19.50
N LYS A 156 27.05 -8.54 -19.58
CA LYS A 156 26.83 -9.95 -19.26
C LYS A 156 26.22 -10.05 -17.86
N ASP A 157 25.35 -11.04 -17.64
CA ASP A 157 24.68 -11.28 -16.35
C ASP A 157 23.72 -10.15 -15.89
N SER A 158 23.18 -9.37 -16.83
CA SER A 158 22.25 -8.27 -16.52
C SER A 158 21.07 -8.70 -15.65
N GLN A 159 20.58 -9.93 -15.81
CA GLN A 159 19.46 -10.45 -15.00
C GLN A 159 19.87 -10.64 -13.54
N ASP A 160 21.04 -11.20 -13.25
CA ASP A 160 21.53 -11.41 -11.89
C ASP A 160 21.88 -10.09 -11.20
N LEU A 161 22.51 -9.19 -11.92
CA LEU A 161 22.81 -7.85 -11.42
C LEU A 161 21.54 -7.06 -11.09
N TYR A 162 20.56 -7.09 -12.00
CA TYR A 162 19.25 -6.48 -11.78
C TYR A 162 18.56 -7.07 -10.54
N PHE A 163 18.47 -8.41 -10.48
CA PHE A 163 17.82 -9.09 -9.36
C PHE A 163 18.47 -8.74 -8.03
N LYS A 164 19.82 -8.78 -7.94
CA LYS A 164 20.57 -8.46 -6.73
C LYS A 164 20.27 -7.03 -6.25
N LYS A 165 20.36 -6.06 -7.14
CA LYS A 165 20.07 -4.65 -6.80
C LYS A 165 18.62 -4.45 -6.37
N ARG A 166 17.66 -5.02 -7.11
CA ARG A 166 16.25 -4.87 -6.81
C ARG A 166 15.85 -5.54 -5.50
N ILE A 167 16.38 -6.72 -5.18
CA ILE A 167 16.04 -7.41 -3.92
C ILE A 167 16.52 -6.62 -2.69
N GLU A 168 17.67 -5.98 -2.74
CA GLU A 168 18.17 -5.12 -1.67
C GLU A 168 17.25 -3.91 -1.49
N ARG A 169 16.89 -3.25 -2.57
CA ARG A 169 16.04 -2.07 -2.56
C ARG A 169 14.62 -2.38 -2.06
N VAL A 170 13.99 -3.41 -2.58
CA VAL A 170 12.61 -3.76 -2.15
C VAL A 170 12.56 -4.26 -0.71
N LYS A 171 13.60 -4.94 -0.20
CA LYS A 171 13.70 -5.29 1.22
C LYS A 171 13.71 -4.06 2.11
N SER A 172 14.47 -3.03 1.75
CA SER A 172 14.50 -1.77 2.48
C SER A 172 13.12 -1.08 2.52
N VAL A 173 12.45 -1.02 1.37
CA VAL A 173 11.09 -0.44 1.26
C VAL A 173 10.08 -1.28 2.05
N ASP A 174 10.13 -2.61 1.93
CA ASP A 174 9.22 -3.52 2.63
C ASP A 174 9.36 -3.42 4.15
N ASN A 175 10.58 -3.38 4.66
CA ASN A 175 10.84 -3.23 6.09
C ASN A 175 10.25 -1.91 6.63
N ARG A 176 10.44 -0.81 5.92
CA ARG A 176 9.85 0.49 6.29
C ARG A 176 8.33 0.48 6.18
N SER A 177 7.78 -0.12 5.13
CA SER A 177 6.33 -0.26 4.95
C SER A 177 5.69 -1.06 6.08
N ARG A 178 6.33 -2.14 6.52
CA ARG A 178 5.86 -2.95 7.66
C ARG A 178 5.97 -2.19 8.98
N LEU A 179 7.07 -1.46 9.20
CA LEU A 179 7.22 -0.62 10.38
C LEU A 179 6.10 0.42 10.45
N ASN A 180 5.84 1.14 9.36
CA ASN A 180 4.74 2.10 9.28
C ASN A 180 3.38 1.43 9.51
N TYR A 181 3.16 0.25 8.91
CA TYR A 181 1.93 -0.51 9.11
C TYR A 181 1.68 -0.82 10.59
N HIS A 182 2.69 -1.23 11.32
CA HIS A 182 2.58 -1.47 12.76
C HIS A 182 2.41 -0.18 13.55
N SER A 183 3.19 0.84 13.25
CA SER A 183 3.16 2.15 13.91
C SER A 183 1.81 2.84 13.76
N PHE A 184 1.23 2.84 12.54
CA PHE A 184 -0.05 3.49 12.28
C PHE A 184 -1.23 2.83 12.98
N HIS A 185 -1.10 1.55 13.35
CA HIS A 185 -2.16 0.74 13.96
C HIS A 185 -1.92 0.45 15.44
N LEU A 186 -1.05 1.20 16.13
CA LEU A 186 -0.80 1.01 17.55
C LEU A 186 -2.06 1.21 18.38
N SER A 187 -2.24 0.32 19.37
CA SER A 187 -3.37 0.35 20.29
C SER A 187 -2.97 0.53 21.76
N ASN A 188 -1.70 0.27 22.11
CA ASN A 188 -1.20 0.47 23.47
C ASN A 188 -1.01 1.98 23.73
N PRO A 189 -1.64 2.56 24.79
CA PRO A 189 -1.59 4.01 25.05
C PRO A 189 -0.19 4.57 25.23
N LEU A 190 0.72 3.83 25.88
CA LEU A 190 2.10 4.28 26.08
C LEU A 190 2.87 4.32 24.74
N MET A 191 2.71 3.31 23.90
CA MET A 191 3.33 3.27 22.57
C MET A 191 2.76 4.34 21.65
N VAL A 192 1.46 4.63 21.75
CA VAL A 192 0.83 5.73 21.00
C VAL A 192 1.41 7.07 21.42
N LYS A 193 1.58 7.32 22.73
CA LYS A 193 2.22 8.54 23.23
C LYS A 193 3.67 8.66 22.75
N ALA A 194 4.45 7.61 22.84
CA ALA A 194 5.83 7.59 22.36
C ALA A 194 5.91 7.88 20.85
N ARG A 195 5.07 7.22 20.03
CA ARG A 195 4.98 7.50 18.59
C ARG A 195 4.66 8.97 18.32
N ASN A 196 3.63 9.52 18.99
CA ASN A 196 3.19 10.89 18.76
C ASN A 196 4.22 11.94 19.21
N PHE A 197 5.12 11.58 20.12
CA PHE A 197 6.24 12.43 20.52
C PHE A 197 7.38 12.44 19.48
N LEU A 198 7.51 11.37 18.69
CA LEU A 198 8.55 11.22 17.67
C LEU A 198 8.13 11.73 16.27
N LEU A 199 6.87 12.05 16.07
CA LEU A 199 6.30 12.64 14.84
C LEU A 199 6.17 14.16 14.95
#